data_84a12843949ebb8c8b075d82fd992b3b
#
_entry.id   84a12843949ebb8c8b075d82fd992b3b
#
_cell.length_a   1.000
_cell.length_b   1.000
_cell.length_c   1.000
_cell.angle_alpha   90.00
_cell.angle_beta   90.00
_cell.angle_gamma   90.00
#
_symmetry.space_group_name_H-M   'P 1'
#
loop_
_entity.id
_entity.type
_entity.pdbx_description
1 polymer ?
#
loop_
_entity_poly.entity_id
_entity_poly.type
_entity_poly.pdbx_seq_one_letter_code
_entity_poly.pdbx_strand_id
1 'polypeptide(L)' 'MTYYVDYMDKSGDLSHVWVDADSKEDAEAQARSEYWDIDEIISIHK' A
#
# COMPACT_ATOMS: atom_id res chain seq x y z
N MET A 1 -13.57 4.34 0.78
CA MET A 1 -13.12 3.78 2.06
C MET A 1 -11.62 3.97 2.20
N THR A 2 -11.16 4.21 3.40
CA THR A 2 -9.74 4.41 3.64
C THR A 2 -9.09 3.10 4.06
N TYR A 3 -8.01 2.74 3.39
CA TYR A 3 -7.27 1.51 3.68
C TYR A 3 -5.87 1.86 4.17
N TYR A 4 -5.38 1.03 5.07
CA TYR A 4 -4.04 1.14 5.63
C TYR A 4 -3.19 0.06 4.98
N VAL A 5 -2.15 0.47 4.27
CA VAL A 5 -1.31 -0.45 3.51
C VAL A 5 0.07 -0.52 4.17
N ASP A 6 0.42 -1.70 4.66
CA ASP A 6 1.76 -1.97 5.19
C ASP A 6 2.58 -2.60 4.08
N TYR A 7 3.77 -2.09 3.87
CA TYR A 7 4.62 -2.61 2.81
C TYR A 7 6.10 -2.52 3.17
N MET A 8 6.90 -3.27 2.43
CA MET A 8 8.35 -3.17 2.47
C MET A 8 8.77 -2.37 1.25
N ASP A 9 9.59 -1.34 1.45
CA ASP A 9 10.07 -0.54 0.35
C ASP A 9 11.31 -1.18 -0.29
N LYS A 10 11.78 -0.58 -1.39
CA LYS A 10 12.91 -1.14 -2.15
C LYS A 10 14.22 -1.03 -1.42
N SER A 11 14.26 -0.25 -0.35
CA SER A 11 15.44 -0.17 0.53
C SER A 11 15.46 -1.25 1.59
N GLY A 12 14.36 -2.02 1.70
CA GLY A 12 14.24 -3.06 2.71
C GLY A 12 13.64 -2.59 4.02
N ASP A 13 13.14 -1.38 4.08
CA ASP A 13 12.51 -0.83 5.28
C ASP A 13 11.00 -1.03 5.26
N LEU A 14 10.43 -1.22 6.44
CA LEU A 14 8.97 -1.31 6.58
C LEU A 14 8.37 0.08 6.62
N SER A 15 7.28 0.25 5.92
CA SER A 15 6.59 1.52 5.86
C SER A 15 5.09 1.30 5.73
N HIS A 16 4.33 2.38 5.72
CA HIS A 16 2.87 2.28 5.57
C HIS A 16 2.34 3.55 4.92
N VAL A 17 1.17 3.41 4.30
CA VAL A 17 0.46 4.56 3.71
C VAL A 17 -1.03 4.35 3.85
N TRP A 18 -1.77 5.46 3.82
CA TRP A 18 -3.23 5.43 3.77
C TRP A 18 -3.66 5.72 2.34
N VAL A 19 -4.58 4.92 1.81
CA VAL A 19 -5.15 5.16 0.49
C VAL A 19 -6.67 5.09 0.57
N ASP A 20 -7.33 5.91 -0.22
CA ASP A 20 -8.78 5.90 -0.31
C ASP A 20 -9.16 5.11 -1.56
N ALA A 21 -9.92 4.04 -1.38
CA ALA A 21 -10.22 3.12 -2.46
C ALA A 21 -11.56 2.42 -2.23
N ASP A 22 -12.07 1.76 -3.26
CA ASP A 22 -13.35 1.06 -3.18
C ASP A 22 -13.21 -0.37 -2.64
N SER A 23 -12.02 -0.95 -2.76
CA SER A 23 -11.76 -2.32 -2.32
C SER A 23 -10.28 -2.48 -1.98
N LYS A 24 -9.94 -3.63 -1.37
CA LYS A 24 -8.54 -3.94 -1.09
C LYS A 24 -7.71 -4.01 -2.36
N GLU A 25 -8.26 -4.62 -3.40
CA GLU A 25 -7.56 -4.74 -4.68
C GLU A 25 -7.31 -3.38 -5.30
N ASP A 26 -8.30 -2.49 -5.19
CA ASP A 26 -8.16 -1.13 -5.67
C ASP A 26 -7.13 -0.36 -4.84
N ALA A 27 -7.14 -0.58 -3.52
CA ALA A 27 -6.16 0.04 -2.63
C ALA A 27 -4.74 -0.38 -2.99
N GLU A 28 -4.54 -1.65 -3.29
CA GLU A 28 -3.24 -2.15 -3.71
C GLU A 28 -2.79 -1.49 -5.01
N ALA A 29 -3.67 -1.43 -5.99
CA ALA A 29 -3.35 -0.82 -7.28
C ALA A 29 -3.01 0.66 -7.12
N GLN A 30 -3.78 1.37 -6.32
CA GLN A 30 -3.52 2.79 -6.08
C GLN A 30 -2.21 3.01 -5.36
N ALA A 31 -1.92 2.20 -4.34
CA ALA A 31 -0.67 2.34 -3.60
C ALA A 31 0.53 2.15 -4.51
N ARG A 32 0.51 1.12 -5.35
CA ARG A 32 1.60 0.85 -6.28
C ARG A 32 1.74 1.95 -7.33
N SER A 33 0.63 2.56 -7.71
CA SER A 33 0.65 3.65 -8.69
C SER A 33 1.22 4.93 -8.09
N GLU A 34 0.92 5.21 -6.82
CA GLU A 34 1.32 6.46 -6.18
C GLU A 34 2.70 6.40 -5.54
N TYR A 35 3.12 5.21 -5.09
CA TYR A 35 4.37 5.03 -4.34
C TYR A 35 5.24 4.04 -5.09
N TRP A 36 6.14 4.58 -5.91
CA TRP A 36 7.01 3.79 -6.79
C TRP A 36 7.96 2.87 -6.04
N ASP A 37 8.27 3.18 -4.78
CA ASP A 37 9.26 2.46 -4.00
C ASP A 37 8.68 1.24 -3.26
N ILE A 38 7.42 0.90 -3.47
CA ILE A 38 6.83 -0.29 -2.88
C ILE A 38 7.43 -1.53 -3.54
N ASP A 39 8.07 -2.37 -2.72
CA ASP A 39 8.61 -3.64 -3.19
C ASP A 39 7.60 -4.75 -2.96
N GLU A 40 7.17 -4.92 -1.71
CA GLU A 40 6.23 -5.97 -1.36
C GLU A 40 5.15 -5.42 -0.43
N ILE A 41 3.90 -5.71 -0.74
CA ILE A 41 2.79 -5.34 0.13
C ILE A 41 2.61 -6.47 1.14
N ILE A 42 2.67 -6.12 2.43
CA ILE A 42 2.59 -7.08 3.53
C ILE A 42 1.15 -7.31 3.95
N SER A 43 0.41 -6.24 4.16
CA SER A 43 -1.00 -6.35 4.53
C SER A 43 -1.75 -5.09 4.12
N ILE A 44 -3.06 -5.25 3.92
CA ILE A 44 -3.97 -4.14 3.63
C ILE A 44 -5.17 -4.33 4.52
N HIS A 45 -5.52 -3.30 5.29
CA HIS A 45 -6.67 -3.37 6.17
C HIS A 45 -7.29 -1.99 6.36
N LYS A 46 -8.54 -2.00 6.81
CA LYS A 46 -9.27 -0.75 7.04
C LYS A 46 -8.91 -0.11 8.37
#